data_f0cf0ca838c413dcc1f65eb2e154fc15
#
_entry.id   f0cf0ca838c413dcc1f65eb2e154fc15
#
_cell.length_a   1.000
_cell.length_b   1.000
_cell.length_c   1.000
_cell.angle_alpha   90.00
_cell.angle_beta   90.00
_cell.angle_gamma   90.00
#
_symmetry.space_group_name_H-M   'P 1'
#
loop_
_entity.id
_entity.type
_entity.pdbx_description
1 polymer ?
#
loop_
_entity_poly.entity_id
_entity_poly.type
_entity_poly.pdbx_seq_one_letter_code
_entity_poly.pdbx_strand_id
1 'polypeptide(L)'
;VDGFTAEQAIVEASRCVQCGMCHDSCPANMHAPEYIRAIWEGDNEEAVRQIYRTNPFAHVCGRVCTHRCETACSIGVRGEPIAIRWLKRYAMDQVSHERVKEIAAEGALSKNTGKSIAIIGAGPAGLTAAYDLARMGHKVEVFEALEEGGGMTRYGIPEYRLPYDVIQQDVDVIRSLGVKIHYNCVVGKNKKMGTLQKNFDAVLLAIGLQQGRQTRIPDSDHPHVYRAVDLLQKITTGETFDVPKSAVVIGGGNVAMDIARSLARLQKQQFGEVKMIVTALESLQSFMADPEEIKEALEEGIEIRDNCGPQCCTLDTDGKLSGLKTWRVISIFDKDQRFAPQYDSADETIHPGDCVIEAIGQFSDNSLLGKVLTEKLEWDRGRLKVDKNGCTSEPWLWSAGDCVNGPDVIHAVADGHRSANSIQQYLLAETKQV
;
A
#
# COMPACT_ATOMS: atom_id res chain seq x y z
N VAL A 1 0.52 12.27 -15.46
CA VAL A 1 -0.68 13.13 -15.45
C VAL A 1 -0.33 14.44 -14.76
N ASP A 2 -0.63 15.57 -15.40
CA ASP A 2 -0.37 16.89 -14.84
C ASP A 2 -1.31 17.15 -13.65
N GLY A 3 -0.82 17.85 -12.62
CA GLY A 3 -1.62 18.28 -11.48
C GLY A 3 -2.52 19.49 -11.84
N PHE A 4 -3.29 19.98 -10.88
CA PHE A 4 -4.03 21.22 -11.03
C PHE A 4 -3.08 22.41 -11.20
N THR A 5 -3.46 23.36 -12.08
CA THR A 5 -2.91 24.72 -12.03
C THR A 5 -3.47 25.45 -10.80
N ALA A 6 -2.85 26.57 -10.41
CA ALA A 6 -3.34 27.38 -9.29
C ALA A 6 -4.80 27.83 -9.48
N GLU A 7 -5.14 28.26 -10.67
CA GLU A 7 -6.52 28.66 -11.02
C GLU A 7 -7.51 27.50 -10.89
N GLN A 8 -7.16 26.32 -11.45
CA GLN A 8 -7.98 25.13 -11.34
C GLN A 8 -8.18 24.69 -9.89
N ALA A 9 -7.12 24.72 -9.08
CA ALA A 9 -7.19 24.35 -7.68
C ALA A 9 -8.09 25.29 -6.86
N ILE A 10 -8.01 26.61 -7.09
CA ILE A 10 -8.86 27.58 -6.41
C ILE A 10 -10.33 27.39 -6.82
N VAL A 11 -10.61 27.19 -8.12
CA VAL A 11 -11.98 26.94 -8.60
C VAL A 11 -12.53 25.65 -7.99
N GLU A 12 -11.78 24.57 -8.00
CA GLU A 12 -12.20 23.29 -7.41
C GLU A 12 -12.41 23.42 -5.89
N ALA A 13 -11.49 24.04 -5.17
CA ALA A 13 -11.59 24.27 -3.74
C ALA A 13 -12.82 25.13 -3.34
N SER A 14 -13.20 26.13 -4.19
CA SER A 14 -14.35 27.00 -3.96
C SER A 14 -15.70 26.26 -3.97
N ARG A 15 -15.77 25.08 -4.56
CA ARG A 15 -16.97 24.23 -4.57
C ARG A 15 -17.26 23.56 -3.23
N CYS A 16 -16.27 23.53 -2.31
CA CYS A 16 -16.37 22.84 -1.04
C CYS A 16 -17.27 23.57 -0.06
N VAL A 17 -18.32 22.88 0.42
CA VAL A 17 -19.28 23.42 1.43
C VAL A 17 -18.87 23.16 2.88
N GLN A 18 -17.65 22.67 3.13
CA GLN A 18 -17.08 22.47 4.48
C GLN A 18 -17.93 21.55 5.40
N CYS A 19 -18.61 20.55 4.84
CA CYS A 19 -19.55 19.67 5.58
C CYS A 19 -18.89 18.64 6.50
N GLY A 20 -17.58 18.35 6.35
CA GLY A 20 -16.83 17.41 7.18
C GLY A 20 -16.95 15.93 6.81
N MET A 21 -17.83 15.51 5.91
CA MET A 21 -18.03 14.09 5.52
C MET A 21 -16.74 13.39 5.08
N CYS A 22 -15.87 14.11 4.40
CA CYS A 22 -14.56 13.62 3.95
C CYS A 22 -13.59 13.33 5.11
N HIS A 23 -13.65 14.10 6.21
CA HIS A 23 -12.89 13.87 7.43
C HIS A 23 -13.34 12.56 8.09
N ASP A 24 -14.64 12.37 8.29
CA ASP A 24 -15.21 11.22 9.00
C ASP A 24 -15.05 9.91 8.23
N SER A 25 -15.03 9.97 6.88
CA SER A 25 -14.85 8.79 6.04
C SER A 25 -13.38 8.39 5.86
N CYS A 26 -12.43 9.26 6.22
CA CYS A 26 -11.01 8.98 6.10
C CYS A 26 -10.50 8.16 7.28
N PRO A 27 -9.83 7.01 7.06
CA PRO A 27 -9.25 6.22 8.15
C PRO A 27 -8.28 6.98 9.05
N ALA A 28 -7.55 7.96 8.49
CA ALA A 28 -6.62 8.82 9.21
C ALA A 28 -7.26 10.16 9.67
N ASN A 29 -8.57 10.33 9.55
CA ASN A 29 -9.28 11.56 9.91
C ASN A 29 -8.61 12.83 9.34
N MET A 30 -8.35 12.83 8.03
CA MET A 30 -7.70 13.95 7.35
C MET A 30 -8.48 15.25 7.52
N HIS A 31 -7.78 16.34 7.84
CA HIS A 31 -8.32 17.71 7.90
C HIS A 31 -8.61 18.27 6.49
N ALA A 32 -9.43 17.52 5.70
CA ALA A 32 -9.69 17.85 4.32
C ALA A 32 -10.45 19.18 4.16
N PRO A 33 -11.50 19.50 4.94
CA PRO A 33 -12.14 20.79 4.85
C PRO A 33 -11.15 21.97 5.07
N GLU A 34 -10.27 21.83 6.06
CA GLU A 34 -9.33 22.86 6.46
C GLU A 34 -8.28 23.11 5.38
N TYR A 35 -7.64 22.06 4.83
CA TYR A 35 -6.65 22.30 3.77
C TYR A 35 -7.30 22.74 2.44
N ILE A 36 -8.54 22.34 2.14
CA ILE A 36 -9.28 22.81 0.97
C ILE A 36 -9.59 24.31 1.12
N ARG A 37 -9.99 24.75 2.33
CA ARG A 37 -10.20 26.17 2.62
C ARG A 37 -8.91 26.96 2.44
N ALA A 38 -7.80 26.48 2.99
CA ALA A 38 -6.51 27.14 2.87
C ALA A 38 -6.06 27.29 1.40
N ILE A 39 -6.29 26.28 0.56
CA ILE A 39 -6.05 26.35 -0.89
C ILE A 39 -6.92 27.45 -1.52
N TRP A 40 -8.20 27.50 -1.19
CA TRP A 40 -9.12 28.53 -1.68
C TRP A 40 -8.70 29.94 -1.29
N GLU A 41 -8.19 30.11 -0.08
CA GLU A 41 -7.67 31.37 0.44
C GLU A 41 -6.27 31.72 -0.12
N GLY A 42 -5.64 30.80 -0.87
CA GLY A 42 -4.31 30.99 -1.47
C GLY A 42 -3.15 30.72 -0.51
N ASP A 43 -3.40 30.13 0.68
CA ASP A 43 -2.38 29.79 1.67
C ASP A 43 -1.99 28.30 1.57
N ASN A 44 -1.06 28.00 0.65
CA ASN A 44 -0.59 26.65 0.44
C ASN A 44 0.24 26.10 1.62
N GLU A 45 0.93 26.96 2.39
CA GLU A 45 1.66 26.52 3.59
C GLU A 45 0.70 26.07 4.68
N GLU A 46 -0.39 26.82 4.90
CA GLU A 46 -1.43 26.39 5.84
C GLU A 46 -2.11 25.09 5.36
N ALA A 47 -2.35 24.95 4.06
CA ALA A 47 -2.88 23.69 3.52
C ALA A 47 -1.95 22.50 3.86
N VAL A 48 -0.65 22.64 3.65
CA VAL A 48 0.35 21.61 4.02
C VAL A 48 0.36 21.35 5.53
N ARG A 49 0.27 22.42 6.36
CA ARG A 49 0.21 22.30 7.82
C ARG A 49 -1.00 21.46 8.27
N GLN A 50 -2.16 21.71 7.68
CA GLN A 50 -3.37 20.93 7.97
C GLN A 50 -3.24 19.46 7.51
N ILE A 51 -2.56 19.21 6.38
CA ILE A 51 -2.28 17.85 5.90
C ILE A 51 -1.36 17.09 6.87
N TYR A 52 -0.26 17.72 7.31
CA TYR A 52 0.73 17.08 8.19
C TYR A 52 0.25 16.83 9.63
N ARG A 53 -0.91 17.36 10.02
CA ARG A 53 -1.53 17.00 11.31
C ARG A 53 -1.89 15.53 11.41
N THR A 54 -2.20 14.90 10.28
CA THR A 54 -2.71 13.53 10.25
C THR A 54 -2.13 12.65 9.12
N ASN A 55 -1.20 13.16 8.31
CA ASN A 55 -0.65 12.35 7.24
C ASN A 55 0.78 12.74 6.85
N PRO A 56 1.80 12.03 7.36
CA PRO A 56 3.20 12.24 6.96
C PRO A 56 3.56 11.60 5.61
N PHE A 57 2.66 10.81 5.01
CA PHE A 57 2.76 10.30 3.64
C PHE A 57 1.92 11.15 2.68
N ALA A 58 2.12 12.46 2.74
CA ALA A 58 1.28 13.44 2.07
C ALA A 58 1.43 13.42 0.56
N HIS A 59 2.66 13.34 0.04
CA HIS A 59 2.95 13.25 -1.38
C HIS A 59 2.44 11.95 -2.00
N VAL A 60 2.70 10.81 -1.33
CA VAL A 60 2.22 9.49 -1.74
C VAL A 60 0.70 9.46 -1.79
N CYS A 61 0.03 9.86 -0.69
CA CYS A 61 -1.43 9.85 -0.63
C CYS A 61 -2.10 10.85 -1.57
N GLY A 62 -1.42 11.94 -1.93
CA GLY A 62 -1.90 12.87 -2.96
C GLY A 62 -1.96 12.25 -4.36
N ARG A 63 -1.29 11.11 -4.58
CA ARG A 63 -1.19 10.45 -5.90
C ARG A 63 -1.90 9.11 -5.98
N VAL A 64 -1.84 8.28 -4.92
CA VAL A 64 -2.30 6.87 -5.00
C VAL A 64 -3.30 6.46 -3.91
N CYS A 65 -3.82 7.41 -3.12
CA CYS A 65 -4.86 7.12 -2.15
C CYS A 65 -6.15 6.69 -2.86
N THR A 66 -6.85 5.70 -2.32
CA THR A 66 -8.16 5.22 -2.77
C THR A 66 -9.32 6.20 -2.55
N HIS A 67 -9.04 7.40 -2.12
CA HIS A 67 -9.89 8.60 -2.00
C HIS A 67 -11.36 8.37 -1.56
N ARG A 68 -11.59 7.54 -0.56
CA ARG A 68 -12.92 7.31 0.05
C ARG A 68 -13.62 8.62 0.47
N CYS A 69 -12.84 9.65 0.77
CA CYS A 69 -13.33 10.99 1.06
C CYS A 69 -14.10 11.61 -0.12
N GLU A 70 -13.74 11.32 -1.36
CA GLU A 70 -14.45 11.77 -2.55
C GLU A 70 -15.76 11.01 -2.73
N THR A 71 -15.76 9.69 -2.50
CA THR A 71 -16.99 8.88 -2.50
C THR A 71 -18.00 9.37 -1.45
N ALA A 72 -17.52 9.82 -0.28
CA ALA A 72 -18.36 10.34 0.80
C ALA A 72 -18.72 11.83 0.64
N CYS A 73 -18.20 12.50 -0.35
CA CYS A 73 -18.40 13.94 -0.55
C CYS A 73 -19.87 14.29 -0.80
N SER A 74 -20.45 15.18 0.02
CA SER A 74 -21.86 15.58 -0.11
C SER A 74 -22.19 16.25 -1.46
N ILE A 75 -21.21 16.90 -2.08
CA ILE A 75 -21.36 17.49 -3.42
C ILE A 75 -21.54 16.40 -4.48
N GLY A 76 -20.93 15.22 -4.31
CA GLY A 76 -21.06 14.07 -5.21
C GLY A 76 -22.49 13.54 -5.36
N VAL A 77 -23.39 13.87 -4.43
CA VAL A 77 -24.82 13.47 -4.51
C VAL A 77 -25.55 14.17 -5.68
N ARG A 78 -25.08 15.36 -6.09
CA ARG A 78 -25.72 16.21 -7.09
C ARG A 78 -24.84 16.53 -8.32
N GLY A 79 -23.65 15.93 -8.37
CA GLY A 79 -22.69 16.16 -9.46
C GLY A 79 -21.37 15.47 -9.16
N GLU A 80 -20.28 15.98 -9.72
CA GLU A 80 -18.93 15.46 -9.43
C GLU A 80 -18.52 15.84 -8.00
N PRO A 81 -17.97 14.89 -7.20
CA PRO A 81 -17.42 15.19 -5.90
C PRO A 81 -16.28 16.21 -6.02
N ILE A 82 -15.87 16.79 -4.89
CA ILE A 82 -14.64 17.58 -4.83
C ILE A 82 -13.45 16.66 -5.09
N ALA A 83 -12.54 17.04 -5.95
CA ALA A 83 -11.31 16.29 -6.28
C ALA A 83 -10.27 16.44 -5.14
N ILE A 84 -10.58 15.88 -3.98
CA ILE A 84 -9.88 16.08 -2.69
C ILE A 84 -8.44 15.58 -2.77
N ARG A 85 -8.21 14.43 -3.41
CA ARG A 85 -6.87 13.85 -3.62
C ARG A 85 -6.02 14.77 -4.49
N TRP A 86 -6.57 15.32 -5.56
CA TRP A 86 -5.89 16.23 -6.45
C TRP A 86 -5.56 17.58 -5.80
N LEU A 87 -6.46 18.11 -4.96
CA LEU A 87 -6.20 19.30 -4.17
C LEU A 87 -5.08 19.08 -3.15
N LYS A 88 -5.02 17.90 -2.50
CA LYS A 88 -3.88 17.53 -1.64
C LYS A 88 -2.58 17.52 -2.41
N ARG A 89 -2.55 16.86 -3.58
CA ARG A 89 -1.39 16.83 -4.46
C ARG A 89 -0.95 18.25 -4.83
N TYR A 90 -1.90 19.09 -5.24
CA TYR A 90 -1.62 20.47 -5.58
C TYR A 90 -0.92 21.19 -4.41
N ALA A 91 -1.47 21.17 -3.21
CA ALA A 91 -0.88 21.84 -2.06
C ALA A 91 0.56 21.37 -1.80
N MET A 92 0.79 20.06 -1.84
CA MET A 92 2.12 19.49 -1.63
C MET A 92 3.13 19.89 -2.72
N ASP A 93 2.68 20.00 -3.97
CA ASP A 93 3.53 20.38 -5.11
C ASP A 93 3.84 21.91 -5.14
N GLN A 94 3.13 22.75 -4.35
CA GLN A 94 3.37 24.22 -4.28
C GLN A 94 4.36 24.64 -3.20
N VAL A 95 4.62 23.80 -2.19
CA VAL A 95 5.48 24.15 -1.06
C VAL A 95 6.84 23.45 -1.22
N SER A 96 7.93 24.21 -1.04
CA SER A 96 9.28 23.64 -1.17
C SER A 96 9.54 22.55 -0.14
N HIS A 97 10.32 21.56 -0.51
CA HIS A 97 10.64 20.40 0.35
C HIS A 97 11.24 20.81 1.72
N GLU A 98 12.11 21.82 1.72
CA GLU A 98 12.69 22.35 2.97
C GLU A 98 11.61 22.98 3.86
N ARG A 99 10.67 23.73 3.27
CA ARG A 99 9.57 24.31 4.03
C ARG A 99 8.61 23.25 4.57
N VAL A 100 8.38 22.18 3.82
CA VAL A 100 7.60 21.03 4.29
C VAL A 100 8.24 20.38 5.53
N LYS A 101 9.57 20.20 5.55
CA LYS A 101 10.31 19.71 6.74
C LYS A 101 10.11 20.61 7.96
N GLU A 102 10.19 21.92 7.78
CA GLU A 102 9.95 22.88 8.86
C GLU A 102 8.52 22.77 9.42
N ILE A 103 7.52 22.73 8.54
CA ILE A 103 6.11 22.54 8.92
C ILE A 103 5.91 21.20 9.65
N ALA A 104 6.49 20.12 9.17
CA ALA A 104 6.41 18.81 9.79
C ALA A 104 7.02 18.78 11.21
N ALA A 105 8.03 19.62 11.46
CA ALA A 105 8.66 19.76 12.77
C ALA A 105 7.90 20.70 13.73
N GLU A 106 6.96 21.49 13.25
CA GLU A 106 6.17 22.41 14.10
C GLU A 106 5.45 21.64 15.22
N GLY A 107 5.58 22.09 16.44
CA GLY A 107 4.97 21.45 17.62
C GLY A 107 5.60 20.12 18.07
N ALA A 108 6.73 19.70 17.48
CA ALA A 108 7.48 18.57 17.99
C ALA A 108 8.10 18.89 19.37
N LEU A 109 8.11 17.89 20.27
CA LEU A 109 8.71 18.07 21.60
C LEU A 109 10.23 18.14 21.48
N SER A 110 10.83 19.19 21.99
CA SER A 110 12.29 19.38 22.02
C SER A 110 12.98 18.51 23.09
N LYS A 111 12.22 18.02 24.09
CA LYS A 111 12.77 17.26 25.22
C LYS A 111 12.84 15.78 24.88
N ASN A 112 14.05 15.21 24.95
CA ASN A 112 14.25 13.78 24.84
C ASN A 112 13.63 13.08 26.05
N THR A 113 12.76 12.10 25.79
CA THR A 113 12.09 11.29 26.83
C THR A 113 13.01 10.25 27.48
N GLY A 114 14.17 9.97 26.89
CA GLY A 114 15.07 8.88 27.28
C GLY A 114 14.60 7.49 26.81
N LYS A 115 13.42 7.40 26.16
CA LYS A 115 12.86 6.14 25.66
C LYS A 115 13.24 5.91 24.20
N SER A 116 13.43 4.63 23.85
CA SER A 116 13.86 4.17 22.54
C SER A 116 12.90 3.16 21.94
N ILE A 117 12.52 3.33 20.68
CA ILE A 117 11.60 2.45 19.97
C ILE A 117 12.26 1.88 18.72
N ALA A 118 12.13 0.55 18.54
CA ALA A 118 12.48 -0.12 17.29
C ALA A 118 11.24 -0.33 16.44
N ILE A 119 11.33 0.01 15.15
CA ILE A 119 10.28 -0.24 14.17
C ILE A 119 10.86 -1.16 13.09
N ILE A 120 10.15 -2.23 12.76
CA ILE A 120 10.55 -3.20 11.75
C ILE A 120 9.69 -2.98 10.50
N GLY A 121 10.31 -2.46 9.45
CA GLY A 121 9.68 -2.08 8.18
C GLY A 121 9.51 -0.57 8.02
N ALA A 122 10.04 -0.05 6.92
CA ALA A 122 9.95 1.36 6.51
C ALA A 122 8.83 1.60 5.48
N GLY A 123 7.71 0.88 5.62
CA GLY A 123 6.48 1.15 4.87
C GLY A 123 5.64 2.26 5.53
N PRO A 124 4.47 2.60 4.93
CA PRO A 124 3.62 3.70 5.42
C PRO A 124 3.24 3.60 6.91
N ALA A 125 2.90 2.42 7.41
CA ALA A 125 2.56 2.25 8.83
C ALA A 125 3.76 2.50 9.76
N GLY A 126 4.92 1.88 9.46
CA GLY A 126 6.13 2.02 10.27
C GLY A 126 6.67 3.45 10.27
N LEU A 127 6.70 4.08 9.12
CA LEU A 127 7.19 5.45 8.99
C LEU A 127 6.23 6.48 9.59
N THR A 128 4.91 6.27 9.52
CA THR A 128 3.95 7.11 10.23
C THR A 128 4.13 7.02 11.74
N ALA A 129 4.28 5.80 12.27
CA ALA A 129 4.57 5.62 13.69
C ALA A 129 5.90 6.27 14.08
N ALA A 130 6.93 6.16 13.21
CA ALA A 130 8.22 6.82 13.43
C ALA A 130 8.10 8.34 13.50
N TYR A 131 7.29 8.94 12.60
CA TYR A 131 6.97 10.35 12.59
C TYR A 131 6.38 10.82 13.92
N ASP A 132 5.33 10.16 14.38
CA ASP A 132 4.64 10.54 15.62
C ASP A 132 5.55 10.36 16.85
N LEU A 133 6.20 9.21 16.98
CA LEU A 133 7.05 8.90 18.14
C LEU A 133 8.26 9.84 18.21
N ALA A 134 8.86 10.20 17.07
CA ALA A 134 9.94 11.19 17.04
C ALA A 134 9.43 12.58 17.47
N ARG A 135 8.26 13.01 17.01
CA ARG A 135 7.61 14.28 17.43
C ARG A 135 7.26 14.28 18.93
N MET A 136 6.99 13.10 19.52
CA MET A 136 6.79 12.93 20.98
C MET A 136 8.09 12.92 21.77
N GLY A 137 9.25 13.13 21.12
CA GLY A 137 10.56 13.24 21.76
C GLY A 137 11.25 11.90 22.06
N HIS A 138 10.80 10.81 21.44
CA HIS A 138 11.45 9.52 21.58
C HIS A 138 12.60 9.32 20.58
N LYS A 139 13.55 8.45 20.94
CA LYS A 139 14.56 7.95 20.01
C LYS A 139 13.96 6.83 19.18
N VAL A 140 13.87 7.00 17.86
CA VAL A 140 13.27 6.04 16.95
C VAL A 140 14.31 5.49 15.97
N GLU A 141 14.39 4.15 15.88
CA GLU A 141 15.21 3.45 14.90
C GLU A 141 14.33 2.50 14.08
N VAL A 142 14.36 2.66 12.76
CA VAL A 142 13.62 1.83 11.81
C VAL A 142 14.59 0.86 11.16
N PHE A 143 14.20 -0.42 11.07
CA PHE A 143 14.97 -1.50 10.44
C PHE A 143 14.25 -1.95 9.18
N GLU A 144 14.84 -1.64 8.03
CA GLU A 144 14.28 -1.91 6.70
C GLU A 144 15.14 -2.97 5.98
N ALA A 145 14.46 -3.98 5.45
CA ALA A 145 15.12 -5.09 4.76
C ALA A 145 15.72 -4.69 3.40
N LEU A 146 15.11 -3.72 2.74
CA LEU A 146 15.45 -3.25 1.40
C LEU A 146 16.35 -1.99 1.43
N GLU A 147 16.72 -1.50 0.27
CA GLU A 147 17.68 -0.40 0.10
C GLU A 147 17.05 0.98 0.34
N GLU A 148 15.71 1.09 0.20
CA GLU A 148 14.99 2.35 0.29
C GLU A 148 13.73 2.20 1.17
N GLY A 149 13.27 3.33 1.72
CA GLY A 149 12.01 3.40 2.44
C GLY A 149 10.80 3.56 1.50
N GLY A 150 9.60 3.33 2.05
CA GLY A 150 8.33 3.41 1.34
C GLY A 150 7.57 2.07 1.30
N GLY A 151 8.26 0.94 1.50
CA GLY A 151 7.61 -0.39 1.44
C GLY A 151 6.93 -0.62 0.09
N MET A 152 5.68 -1.12 0.09
CA MET A 152 4.96 -1.41 -1.16
C MET A 152 4.67 -0.17 -2.02
N THR A 153 4.70 1.05 -1.48
CA THR A 153 4.59 2.26 -2.30
C THR A 153 5.83 2.46 -3.18
N ARG A 154 7.02 2.01 -2.73
CA ARG A 154 8.28 2.07 -3.49
C ARG A 154 8.50 0.84 -4.37
N TYR A 155 8.13 -0.36 -3.88
CA TYR A 155 8.49 -1.61 -4.53
C TYR A 155 7.33 -2.32 -5.24
N GLY A 156 6.09 -1.87 -5.04
CA GLY A 156 4.90 -2.46 -5.63
C GLY A 156 4.14 -1.55 -6.58
N ILE A 157 4.19 -0.23 -6.37
CA ILE A 157 3.50 0.74 -7.23
C ILE A 157 4.45 1.22 -8.33
N PRO A 158 4.06 1.12 -9.61
CA PRO A 158 4.91 1.55 -10.71
C PRO A 158 5.17 3.06 -10.73
N GLU A 159 6.36 3.45 -11.20
CA GLU A 159 6.82 4.84 -11.21
C GLU A 159 5.90 5.79 -12.00
N TYR A 160 5.25 5.31 -13.06
CA TYR A 160 4.31 6.13 -13.85
C TYR A 160 3.05 6.55 -13.07
N ARG A 161 2.70 5.83 -11.98
CA ARG A 161 1.63 6.20 -11.04
C ARG A 161 2.17 7.01 -9.85
N LEU A 162 3.33 6.60 -9.35
CA LEU A 162 3.93 7.18 -8.15
C LEU A 162 5.43 7.38 -8.37
N PRO A 163 5.87 8.57 -8.78
CA PRO A 163 7.28 8.89 -8.94
C PRO A 163 8.08 8.62 -7.65
N TYR A 164 9.27 8.02 -7.79
CA TYR A 164 10.05 7.58 -6.62
C TYR A 164 10.64 8.73 -5.81
N ASP A 165 10.92 9.85 -6.46
CA ASP A 165 11.40 11.08 -5.82
C ASP A 165 10.39 11.63 -4.80
N VAL A 166 9.09 11.54 -5.08
CA VAL A 166 8.05 12.00 -4.12
C VAL A 166 7.90 11.08 -2.91
N ILE A 167 8.17 9.78 -3.09
CA ILE A 167 8.23 8.84 -1.95
C ILE A 167 9.42 9.21 -1.07
N GLN A 168 10.57 9.47 -1.69
CA GLN A 168 11.78 9.86 -0.98
C GLN A 168 11.59 11.17 -0.22
N GLN A 169 10.82 12.13 -0.75
CA GLN A 169 10.48 13.37 -0.04
C GLN A 169 9.72 13.06 1.27
N ASP A 170 8.68 12.22 1.25
CA ASP A 170 7.96 11.83 2.47
C ASP A 170 8.89 11.13 3.48
N VAL A 171 9.77 10.24 3.01
CA VAL A 171 10.77 9.57 3.86
C VAL A 171 11.77 10.57 4.47
N ASP A 172 12.25 11.54 3.69
CA ASP A 172 13.23 12.54 4.15
C ASP A 172 12.64 13.51 5.16
N VAL A 173 11.36 13.87 5.04
CA VAL A 173 10.64 14.62 6.08
C VAL A 173 10.67 13.88 7.41
N ILE A 174 10.38 12.59 7.41
CA ILE A 174 10.40 11.75 8.62
C ILE A 174 11.81 11.65 9.20
N ARG A 175 12.82 11.45 8.35
CA ARG A 175 14.24 11.42 8.77
C ARG A 175 14.71 12.75 9.37
N SER A 176 14.21 13.88 8.87
CA SER A 176 14.57 15.22 9.37
C SER A 176 14.19 15.42 10.85
N LEU A 177 13.26 14.64 11.38
CA LEU A 177 12.88 14.62 12.80
C LEU A 177 13.84 13.80 13.68
N GLY A 178 14.97 13.33 13.14
CA GLY A 178 15.97 12.55 13.86
C GLY A 178 15.74 11.03 13.85
N VAL A 179 14.78 10.55 13.09
CA VAL A 179 14.55 9.10 12.88
C VAL A 179 15.73 8.49 12.15
N LYS A 180 16.29 7.40 12.70
CA LYS A 180 17.36 6.62 12.05
C LYS A 180 16.76 5.44 11.32
N ILE A 181 17.04 5.33 10.02
CA ILE A 181 16.62 4.19 9.20
C ILE A 181 17.85 3.36 8.84
N HIS A 182 17.82 2.09 9.20
CA HIS A 182 18.84 1.09 8.88
C HIS A 182 18.36 0.26 7.70
N TYR A 183 18.80 0.63 6.52
CA TYR A 183 18.52 -0.11 5.28
C TYR A 183 19.34 -1.39 5.18
N ASN A 184 18.93 -2.33 4.32
CA ASN A 184 19.56 -3.64 4.13
C ASN A 184 19.66 -4.44 5.45
N CYS A 185 18.75 -4.17 6.39
CA CYS A 185 18.71 -4.77 7.70
C CYS A 185 17.54 -5.75 7.86
N VAL A 186 17.77 -7.00 7.52
CA VAL A 186 16.77 -8.08 7.58
C VAL A 186 16.70 -8.61 9.02
N VAL A 187 15.66 -8.19 9.76
CA VAL A 187 15.37 -8.75 11.09
C VAL A 187 15.06 -10.23 10.94
N GLY A 188 15.60 -11.05 11.82
CA GLY A 188 15.57 -12.53 11.73
C GLY A 188 16.81 -13.13 11.06
N LYS A 189 17.55 -12.35 10.24
CA LYS A 189 18.80 -12.78 9.61
C LYS A 189 20.00 -12.05 10.20
N ASN A 190 20.26 -10.81 9.79
CA ASN A 190 21.41 -10.02 10.23
C ASN A 190 21.14 -9.19 11.51
N LYS A 191 19.88 -9.10 11.95
CA LYS A 191 19.45 -8.49 13.22
C LYS A 191 18.45 -9.41 13.92
N LYS A 192 18.77 -9.90 15.13
CA LYS A 192 17.89 -10.83 15.86
C LYS A 192 16.76 -10.08 16.57
N MET A 193 15.53 -10.62 16.51
CA MET A 193 14.37 -10.08 17.24
C MET A 193 14.62 -9.91 18.75
N GLY A 194 15.23 -10.89 19.39
CA GLY A 194 15.60 -10.81 20.81
C GLY A 194 16.63 -9.74 21.17
N THR A 195 17.41 -9.25 20.19
CA THR A 195 18.28 -8.08 20.38
C THR A 195 17.47 -6.79 20.43
N LEU A 196 16.44 -6.68 19.58
CA LEU A 196 15.53 -5.52 19.59
C LEU A 196 14.76 -5.47 20.91
N GLN A 197 14.21 -6.59 21.36
CA GLN A 197 13.50 -6.69 22.63
C GLN A 197 14.36 -6.26 23.85
N LYS A 198 15.67 -6.54 23.82
CA LYS A 198 16.56 -6.19 24.92
C LYS A 198 17.02 -4.73 24.93
N ASN A 199 17.13 -4.12 23.74
CA ASN A 199 17.80 -2.84 23.57
C ASN A 199 16.82 -1.67 23.39
N PHE A 200 15.53 -1.94 23.22
CA PHE A 200 14.49 -0.95 23.01
C PHE A 200 13.37 -1.12 24.02
N ASP A 201 12.76 -0.01 24.42
CA ASP A 201 11.64 0.01 25.37
C ASP A 201 10.34 -0.53 24.74
N ALA A 202 10.19 -0.41 23.41
CA ALA A 202 9.07 -0.94 22.66
C ALA A 202 9.51 -1.34 21.24
N VAL A 203 8.79 -2.31 20.64
CA VAL A 203 9.02 -2.75 19.27
C VAL A 203 7.72 -2.71 18.49
N LEU A 204 7.73 -2.12 17.28
CA LEU A 204 6.61 -2.13 16.34
C LEU A 204 6.96 -2.99 15.12
N LEU A 205 6.12 -3.98 14.82
CA LEU A 205 6.19 -4.79 13.61
C LEU A 205 5.28 -4.18 12.53
N ALA A 206 5.87 -3.68 11.44
CA ALA A 206 5.17 -3.02 10.34
C ALA A 206 5.67 -3.52 8.97
N ILE A 207 5.79 -4.85 8.84
CA ILE A 207 6.43 -5.52 7.70
C ILE A 207 5.55 -5.63 6.45
N GLY A 208 4.27 -5.34 6.54
CA GLY A 208 3.32 -5.41 5.42
C GLY A 208 3.12 -6.83 4.88
N LEU A 209 2.77 -6.95 3.59
CA LEU A 209 2.52 -8.21 2.88
C LEU A 209 3.52 -8.34 1.73
N GLN A 210 4.60 -9.11 1.93
CA GLN A 210 5.71 -9.19 0.96
C GLN A 210 5.61 -10.37 0.00
N GLN A 211 4.83 -11.41 0.35
CA GLN A 211 4.77 -12.66 -0.38
C GLN A 211 3.48 -12.77 -1.20
N GLY A 212 3.58 -13.02 -2.51
CA GLY A 212 2.43 -13.33 -3.36
C GLY A 212 1.86 -14.71 -3.08
N ARG A 213 0.53 -14.84 -3.12
CA ARG A 213 -0.15 -16.14 -3.08
C ARG A 213 -0.06 -16.81 -4.45
N GLN A 214 -0.14 -18.14 -4.43
CA GLN A 214 -0.15 -18.98 -5.64
C GLN A 214 -1.50 -19.70 -5.76
N THR A 215 -1.97 -19.90 -7.00
CA THR A 215 -3.19 -20.63 -7.31
C THR A 215 -3.05 -22.11 -7.01
N ARG A 216 -1.83 -22.67 -7.18
CA ARG A 216 -1.52 -24.11 -7.08
C ARG A 216 -2.34 -24.98 -8.05
N ILE A 217 -2.74 -24.41 -9.17
CA ILE A 217 -3.35 -25.17 -10.27
C ILE A 217 -2.27 -26.01 -10.99
N PRO A 218 -2.63 -27.05 -11.74
CA PRO A 218 -1.69 -27.83 -12.55
C PRO A 218 -0.80 -26.92 -13.41
N ASP A 219 0.47 -27.26 -13.47
CA ASP A 219 1.54 -26.55 -14.21
C ASP A 219 1.79 -25.10 -13.77
N SER A 220 1.29 -24.67 -12.61
CA SER A 220 1.58 -23.32 -12.04
C SER A 220 2.98 -23.21 -11.41
N ASP A 221 3.77 -24.27 -11.37
CA ASP A 221 5.20 -24.29 -11.00
C ASP A 221 6.14 -24.08 -12.19
N HIS A 222 5.59 -23.88 -13.41
CA HIS A 222 6.39 -23.61 -14.61
C HIS A 222 7.22 -22.32 -14.43
N PRO A 223 8.48 -22.28 -14.94
CA PRO A 223 9.38 -21.11 -14.78
C PRO A 223 8.84 -19.76 -15.28
N HIS A 224 7.87 -19.77 -16.20
CA HIS A 224 7.20 -18.58 -16.74
C HIS A 224 5.87 -18.25 -16.01
N VAL A 225 5.63 -18.84 -14.85
CA VAL A 225 4.54 -18.46 -13.94
C VAL A 225 5.14 -17.63 -12.81
N TYR A 226 4.73 -16.37 -12.69
CA TYR A 226 5.28 -15.41 -11.74
C TYR A 226 4.22 -14.95 -10.74
N ARG A 227 4.65 -14.60 -9.54
CA ARG A 227 3.82 -13.83 -8.62
C ARG A 227 3.95 -12.35 -8.95
N ALA A 228 2.83 -11.64 -9.01
CA ALA A 228 2.79 -10.24 -9.43
C ALA A 228 3.72 -9.34 -8.60
N VAL A 229 3.77 -9.53 -7.28
CA VAL A 229 4.62 -8.71 -6.40
C VAL A 229 6.12 -8.90 -6.67
N ASP A 230 6.57 -10.11 -6.99
CA ASP A 230 7.98 -10.38 -7.29
C ASP A 230 8.38 -9.70 -8.60
N LEU A 231 7.49 -9.75 -9.60
CA LEU A 231 7.74 -9.14 -10.89
C LEU A 231 7.64 -7.60 -10.84
N LEU A 232 6.67 -7.05 -10.07
CA LEU A 232 6.60 -5.62 -9.81
C LEU A 232 7.86 -5.12 -9.11
N GLN A 233 8.37 -5.85 -8.12
CA GLN A 233 9.62 -5.46 -7.45
C GLN A 233 10.79 -5.42 -8.45
N LYS A 234 10.93 -6.38 -9.35
CA LYS A 234 11.95 -6.35 -10.41
C LYS A 234 11.82 -5.12 -11.30
N ILE A 235 10.59 -4.81 -11.74
CA ILE A 235 10.31 -3.63 -12.56
C ILE A 235 10.68 -2.34 -11.81
N THR A 236 10.26 -2.21 -10.56
CA THR A 236 10.47 -0.99 -9.77
C THR A 236 11.92 -0.79 -9.31
N THR A 237 12.71 -1.86 -9.23
CA THR A 237 14.15 -1.81 -8.93
C THR A 237 15.02 -1.70 -10.18
N GLY A 238 14.42 -1.78 -11.38
CA GLY A 238 15.18 -1.76 -12.64
C GLY A 238 15.96 -3.05 -12.90
N GLU A 239 15.62 -4.16 -12.21
CA GLU A 239 16.22 -5.47 -12.49
C GLU A 239 15.82 -5.95 -13.89
N THR A 240 16.80 -6.41 -14.65
CA THR A 240 16.55 -6.92 -16.00
C THR A 240 15.82 -8.26 -15.98
N PHE A 241 14.82 -8.40 -16.84
CA PHE A 241 14.09 -9.64 -17.07
C PHE A 241 13.60 -9.69 -18.51
N ASP A 242 13.30 -10.88 -19.00
CA ASP A 242 12.75 -11.05 -20.34
C ASP A 242 11.27 -10.61 -20.36
N VAL A 243 10.97 -9.56 -21.11
CA VAL A 243 9.59 -9.09 -21.28
C VAL A 243 8.81 -10.13 -22.08
N PRO A 244 7.71 -10.68 -21.55
CA PRO A 244 6.90 -11.68 -22.26
C PRO A 244 6.22 -11.03 -23.48
N LYS A 245 6.15 -11.78 -24.60
CA LYS A 245 5.46 -11.31 -25.80
C LYS A 245 3.95 -11.27 -25.63
N SER A 246 3.43 -12.16 -24.78
CA SER A 246 2.02 -12.25 -24.41
C SER A 246 1.90 -12.71 -22.95
N ALA A 247 0.96 -12.17 -22.19
CA ALA A 247 0.80 -12.60 -20.80
C ALA A 247 -0.65 -12.61 -20.34
N VAL A 248 -0.93 -13.52 -19.41
CA VAL A 248 -2.22 -13.62 -18.72
C VAL A 248 -2.03 -13.33 -17.25
N VAL A 249 -2.73 -12.34 -16.72
CA VAL A 249 -2.75 -11.98 -15.29
C VAL A 249 -4.00 -12.56 -14.64
N ILE A 250 -3.84 -13.21 -13.49
CA ILE A 250 -4.94 -13.76 -12.70
C ILE A 250 -5.21 -12.85 -11.51
N GLY A 251 -6.34 -12.16 -11.47
CA GLY A 251 -6.80 -11.31 -10.37
C GLY A 251 -7.47 -10.02 -10.83
N GLY A 252 -8.42 -9.51 -10.03
CA GLY A 252 -9.21 -8.29 -10.28
C GLY A 252 -8.90 -7.12 -9.33
N GLY A 253 -7.74 -7.12 -8.66
CA GLY A 253 -7.32 -6.05 -7.73
C GLY A 253 -6.31 -5.08 -8.34
N ASN A 254 -5.96 -4.01 -7.59
CA ASN A 254 -4.99 -2.99 -8.04
C ASN A 254 -3.63 -3.58 -8.43
N VAL A 255 -3.15 -4.61 -7.72
CA VAL A 255 -1.88 -5.28 -8.05
C VAL A 255 -1.92 -5.94 -9.44
N ALA A 256 -3.08 -6.50 -9.82
CA ALA A 256 -3.28 -7.07 -11.15
C ALA A 256 -3.25 -5.98 -12.23
N MET A 257 -3.88 -4.83 -11.98
CA MET A 257 -3.84 -3.68 -12.88
C MET A 257 -2.41 -3.12 -12.99
N ASP A 258 -1.71 -2.95 -11.88
CA ASP A 258 -0.33 -2.42 -11.86
C ASP A 258 0.63 -3.28 -12.67
N ILE A 259 0.60 -4.61 -12.49
CA ILE A 259 1.49 -5.50 -13.25
C ILE A 259 1.08 -5.60 -14.73
N ALA A 260 -0.21 -5.68 -15.03
CA ALA A 260 -0.70 -5.75 -16.41
C ALA A 260 -0.33 -4.48 -17.19
N ARG A 261 -0.55 -3.30 -16.63
CA ARG A 261 -0.21 -2.01 -17.24
C ARG A 261 1.30 -1.81 -17.39
N SER A 262 2.09 -2.23 -16.38
CA SER A 262 3.56 -2.17 -16.45
C SER A 262 4.09 -3.00 -17.61
N LEU A 263 3.61 -4.25 -17.75
CA LEU A 263 4.02 -5.12 -18.84
C LEU A 263 3.48 -4.66 -20.21
N ALA A 264 2.25 -4.16 -20.26
CA ALA A 264 1.68 -3.61 -21.50
C ALA A 264 2.55 -2.46 -22.06
N ARG A 265 3.01 -1.57 -21.19
CA ARG A 265 3.93 -0.47 -21.57
C ARG A 265 5.27 -1.00 -22.04
N LEU A 266 5.85 -1.99 -21.36
CA LEU A 266 7.11 -2.64 -21.79
C LEU A 266 6.92 -3.38 -23.12
N GLN A 267 5.82 -4.12 -23.33
CA GLN A 267 5.49 -4.77 -24.59
C GLN A 267 5.35 -3.74 -25.72
N LYS A 268 4.63 -2.65 -25.48
CA LYS A 268 4.47 -1.58 -26.46
C LYS A 268 5.80 -0.97 -26.86
N GLN A 269 6.69 -0.75 -25.89
CA GLN A 269 8.03 -0.21 -26.14
C GLN A 269 8.91 -1.18 -26.91
N GLN A 270 8.90 -2.48 -26.54
CA GLN A 270 9.83 -3.47 -27.09
C GLN A 270 9.33 -4.11 -28.39
N PHE A 271 8.02 -4.36 -28.51
CA PHE A 271 7.43 -5.11 -29.62
C PHE A 271 6.48 -4.28 -30.49
N GLY A 272 6.11 -3.06 -30.07
CA GLY A 272 5.17 -2.19 -30.78
C GLY A 272 3.69 -2.55 -30.60
N GLU A 273 3.37 -3.65 -29.93
CA GLU A 273 2.01 -4.13 -29.69
C GLU A 273 1.80 -4.54 -28.24
N VAL A 274 0.54 -4.60 -27.77
CA VAL A 274 0.15 -5.09 -26.44
C VAL A 274 -0.62 -6.39 -26.60
N LYS A 275 -0.20 -7.43 -25.87
CA LYS A 275 -0.86 -8.73 -25.80
C LYS A 275 -0.99 -9.15 -24.31
N MET A 276 -1.88 -8.45 -23.61
CA MET A 276 -2.14 -8.64 -22.19
C MET A 276 -3.60 -8.98 -21.97
N ILE A 277 -3.84 -10.05 -21.20
CA ILE A 277 -5.18 -10.47 -20.75
C ILE A 277 -5.19 -10.46 -19.23
N VAL A 278 -6.19 -9.82 -18.63
CA VAL A 278 -6.48 -9.95 -17.19
C VAL A 278 -7.70 -10.82 -17.02
N THR A 279 -7.59 -11.88 -16.21
CA THR A 279 -8.69 -12.77 -15.85
C THR A 279 -9.02 -12.67 -14.37
N ALA A 280 -10.28 -12.69 -13.98
CA ALA A 280 -10.68 -12.67 -12.58
C ALA A 280 -11.90 -13.56 -12.32
N LEU A 281 -12.03 -14.03 -11.07
CA LEU A 281 -13.19 -14.79 -10.60
C LEU A 281 -14.46 -13.91 -10.57
N GLU A 282 -14.27 -12.65 -10.17
CA GLU A 282 -15.33 -11.67 -10.00
C GLU A 282 -15.84 -11.18 -11.34
N SER A 283 -17.09 -10.68 -11.36
CA SER A 283 -17.59 -9.84 -12.47
C SER A 283 -16.86 -8.49 -12.47
N LEU A 284 -16.75 -7.87 -13.63
CA LEU A 284 -16.04 -6.59 -13.78
C LEU A 284 -16.57 -5.49 -12.84
N GLN A 285 -17.89 -5.49 -12.56
CA GLN A 285 -18.51 -4.54 -11.63
C GLN A 285 -18.09 -4.78 -10.17
N SER A 286 -17.58 -5.98 -9.87
CA SER A 286 -17.18 -6.39 -8.51
C SER A 286 -15.66 -6.41 -8.34
N PHE A 287 -14.88 -5.92 -9.31
CA PHE A 287 -13.44 -5.81 -9.18
C PHE A 287 -13.08 -4.92 -8.01
N MET A 288 -12.06 -5.32 -7.28
CA MET A 288 -11.53 -4.55 -6.15
C MET A 288 -10.54 -3.46 -6.59
N ALA A 289 -10.14 -3.47 -7.86
CA ALA A 289 -9.29 -2.44 -8.45
C ALA A 289 -10.04 -1.11 -8.53
N ASP A 290 -9.30 -0.02 -8.41
CA ASP A 290 -9.82 1.34 -8.59
C ASP A 290 -10.41 1.48 -10.00
N PRO A 291 -11.61 2.06 -10.15
CA PRO A 291 -12.23 2.26 -11.46
C PRO A 291 -11.35 3.06 -12.45
N GLU A 292 -10.54 4.01 -11.96
CA GLU A 292 -9.56 4.74 -12.79
C GLU A 292 -8.52 3.78 -13.38
N GLU A 293 -8.00 2.84 -12.58
CA GLU A 293 -6.99 1.86 -13.02
C GLU A 293 -7.55 0.87 -14.04
N ILE A 294 -8.80 0.44 -13.85
CA ILE A 294 -9.50 -0.43 -14.82
C ILE A 294 -9.68 0.32 -16.16
N LYS A 295 -10.15 1.58 -16.11
CA LYS A 295 -10.32 2.41 -17.28
C LYS A 295 -9.01 2.61 -18.04
N GLU A 296 -7.95 2.99 -17.34
CA GLU A 296 -6.63 3.21 -17.94
C GLU A 296 -6.03 1.91 -18.51
N ALA A 297 -6.27 0.76 -17.87
CA ALA A 297 -5.86 -0.53 -18.40
C ALA A 297 -6.52 -0.85 -19.75
N LEU A 298 -7.82 -0.59 -19.87
CA LEU A 298 -8.55 -0.76 -21.13
C LEU A 298 -8.05 0.21 -22.22
N GLU A 299 -7.78 1.47 -21.88
CA GLU A 299 -7.22 2.49 -22.79
C GLU A 299 -5.81 2.12 -23.27
N GLU A 300 -5.01 1.41 -22.46
CA GLU A 300 -3.69 0.88 -22.81
C GLU A 300 -3.75 -0.40 -23.67
N GLY A 301 -4.95 -0.89 -23.99
CA GLY A 301 -5.16 -2.05 -24.86
C GLY A 301 -5.10 -3.39 -24.13
N ILE A 302 -5.26 -3.42 -22.83
CA ILE A 302 -5.35 -4.65 -22.04
C ILE A 302 -6.75 -5.23 -22.14
N GLU A 303 -6.84 -6.52 -22.44
CA GLU A 303 -8.10 -7.24 -22.47
C GLU A 303 -8.50 -7.72 -21.08
N ILE A 304 -9.71 -7.43 -20.61
CA ILE A 304 -10.23 -7.90 -19.33
C ILE A 304 -11.30 -8.95 -19.55
N ARG A 305 -11.12 -10.11 -18.92
CA ARG A 305 -12.02 -11.27 -18.94
C ARG A 305 -12.47 -11.57 -17.51
N ASP A 306 -13.69 -11.25 -17.23
CA ASP A 306 -14.33 -11.48 -15.93
C ASP A 306 -14.97 -12.87 -15.84
N ASN A 307 -15.39 -13.28 -14.63
CA ASN A 307 -16.01 -14.58 -14.35
C ASN A 307 -15.19 -15.76 -14.87
N CYS A 308 -13.87 -15.69 -14.83
CA CYS A 308 -12.92 -16.69 -15.31
C CYS A 308 -12.22 -17.38 -14.14
N GLY A 309 -12.53 -18.64 -13.88
CA GLY A 309 -11.91 -19.46 -12.85
C GLY A 309 -10.71 -20.24 -13.36
N PRO A 310 -9.48 -19.99 -12.91
CA PRO A 310 -8.28 -20.64 -13.40
C PRO A 310 -8.31 -22.15 -13.09
N GLN A 311 -7.99 -23.01 -14.07
CA GLN A 311 -8.01 -24.46 -13.96
C GLN A 311 -6.64 -25.09 -14.11
N CYS A 312 -5.87 -24.71 -15.12
CA CYS A 312 -4.47 -25.12 -15.30
C CYS A 312 -3.74 -24.13 -16.21
N CYS A 313 -2.42 -24.08 -16.09
CA CYS A 313 -1.58 -23.55 -17.15
C CYS A 313 -1.57 -24.52 -18.32
N THR A 314 -1.50 -24.03 -19.55
CA THR A 314 -1.41 -24.87 -20.76
C THR A 314 0.02 -24.84 -21.30
N LEU A 315 0.48 -26.00 -21.77
CA LEU A 315 1.80 -26.17 -22.36
C LEU A 315 1.65 -26.54 -23.84
N ASP A 316 2.61 -26.15 -24.66
CA ASP A 316 2.72 -26.58 -26.03
C ASP A 316 3.38 -27.96 -26.14
N THR A 317 3.58 -28.49 -27.35
CA THR A 317 4.21 -29.79 -27.61
C THR A 317 5.65 -29.87 -27.15
N ASP A 318 6.34 -28.74 -26.99
CA ASP A 318 7.73 -28.64 -26.52
C ASP A 318 7.80 -28.44 -24.99
N GLY A 319 6.67 -28.41 -24.30
CA GLY A 319 6.57 -28.20 -22.86
C GLY A 319 6.71 -26.73 -22.43
N LYS A 320 6.61 -25.77 -23.35
CA LYS A 320 6.63 -24.35 -23.06
C LYS A 320 5.24 -23.86 -22.69
N LEU A 321 5.18 -22.87 -21.80
CA LEU A 321 3.92 -22.24 -21.44
C LEU A 321 3.25 -21.60 -22.66
N SER A 322 1.98 -21.93 -22.89
CA SER A 322 1.19 -21.48 -24.04
C SER A 322 -0.07 -20.70 -23.63
N GLY A 323 -0.43 -20.71 -22.35
CA GLY A 323 -1.58 -19.95 -21.86
C GLY A 323 -2.14 -20.41 -20.53
N LEU A 324 -3.34 -19.93 -20.24
CA LEU A 324 -4.14 -20.27 -19.06
C LEU A 324 -5.51 -20.80 -19.49
N LYS A 325 -5.89 -21.96 -18.99
CA LYS A 325 -7.24 -22.47 -19.13
C LYS A 325 -8.10 -22.03 -17.97
N THR A 326 -9.29 -21.54 -18.27
CA THR A 326 -10.30 -21.13 -17.28
C THR A 326 -11.64 -21.81 -17.57
N TRP A 327 -12.43 -21.98 -16.51
CA TRP A 327 -13.85 -22.29 -16.60
C TRP A 327 -14.67 -21.07 -16.15
N ARG A 328 -15.90 -20.98 -16.69
CA ARG A 328 -16.80 -19.90 -16.27
C ARG A 328 -17.19 -20.05 -14.81
N VAL A 329 -17.11 -18.96 -14.06
CA VAL A 329 -17.51 -18.89 -12.66
C VAL A 329 -19.04 -18.78 -12.57
N ILE A 330 -19.68 -19.70 -11.82
CA ILE A 330 -21.09 -19.66 -11.48
C ILE A 330 -21.30 -18.88 -10.19
N SER A 331 -20.51 -19.19 -9.17
CA SER A 331 -20.52 -18.48 -7.89
C SER A 331 -19.13 -18.53 -7.25
N ILE A 332 -18.78 -17.52 -6.46
CA ILE A 332 -17.48 -17.42 -5.76
C ILE A 332 -17.61 -17.91 -4.32
N PHE A 333 -18.76 -17.66 -3.70
CA PHE A 333 -19.03 -17.98 -2.31
C PHE A 333 -20.19 -18.99 -2.19
N ASP A 334 -20.13 -19.82 -1.15
CA ASP A 334 -21.23 -20.70 -0.77
C ASP A 334 -22.34 -19.90 -0.03
N LYS A 335 -23.41 -20.61 0.34
CA LYS A 335 -24.55 -20.04 1.08
C LYS A 335 -24.17 -19.45 2.45
N ASP A 336 -23.04 -19.87 3.01
CA ASP A 336 -22.52 -19.40 4.29
C ASP A 336 -21.48 -18.27 4.11
N GLN A 337 -21.36 -17.68 2.90
CA GLN A 337 -20.39 -16.65 2.51
C GLN A 337 -18.93 -17.08 2.67
N ARG A 338 -18.64 -18.38 2.56
CA ARG A 338 -17.29 -18.91 2.54
C ARG A 338 -16.80 -19.01 1.10
N PHE A 339 -15.53 -18.71 0.87
CA PHE A 339 -14.91 -18.86 -0.45
C PHE A 339 -14.93 -20.32 -0.89
N ALA A 340 -15.77 -20.62 -1.87
CA ALA A 340 -16.00 -21.96 -2.43
C ALA A 340 -16.46 -21.83 -3.88
N PRO A 341 -15.58 -21.41 -4.80
CA PRO A 341 -15.96 -21.10 -6.17
C PRO A 341 -16.49 -22.35 -6.90
N GLN A 342 -17.59 -22.14 -7.61
CA GLN A 342 -18.22 -23.15 -8.45
C GLN A 342 -18.10 -22.75 -9.92
N TYR A 343 -17.85 -23.71 -10.77
CA TYR A 343 -17.52 -23.50 -12.17
C TYR A 343 -18.43 -24.31 -13.10
N ASP A 344 -18.70 -23.76 -14.27
CA ASP A 344 -19.25 -24.51 -15.41
C ASP A 344 -18.10 -25.07 -16.26
N SER A 345 -17.87 -26.38 -16.16
CA SER A 345 -16.81 -27.06 -16.92
C SER A 345 -17.14 -27.21 -18.41
N ALA A 346 -18.38 -26.95 -18.82
CA ALA A 346 -18.76 -26.97 -20.23
C ALA A 346 -18.43 -25.62 -20.93
N ASP A 347 -18.27 -24.55 -20.16
CA ASP A 347 -17.82 -23.24 -20.65
C ASP A 347 -16.33 -23.05 -20.35
N GLU A 348 -15.51 -23.66 -21.19
CA GLU A 348 -14.04 -23.64 -21.11
C GLU A 348 -13.46 -22.62 -22.08
N THR A 349 -12.50 -21.82 -21.60
CA THR A 349 -11.75 -20.88 -22.42
C THR A 349 -10.25 -21.04 -22.18
N ILE A 350 -9.46 -21.02 -23.26
CA ILE A 350 -8.00 -20.94 -23.21
C ILE A 350 -7.58 -19.50 -23.58
N HIS A 351 -6.88 -18.86 -22.66
CA HIS A 351 -6.30 -17.52 -22.85
C HIS A 351 -4.83 -17.71 -23.26
N PRO A 352 -4.43 -17.31 -24.47
CA PRO A 352 -3.07 -17.50 -24.96
C PRO A 352 -2.08 -16.58 -24.23
N GLY A 353 -0.90 -17.11 -23.88
CA GLY A 353 0.16 -16.35 -23.25
C GLY A 353 1.40 -17.19 -23.02
N ASP A 354 2.58 -16.64 -23.24
CA ASP A 354 3.88 -17.24 -22.94
C ASP A 354 4.34 -16.96 -21.49
N CYS A 355 3.50 -16.24 -20.73
CA CYS A 355 3.67 -15.91 -19.33
C CYS A 355 2.32 -15.89 -18.60
N VAL A 356 2.26 -16.42 -17.38
CA VAL A 356 1.12 -16.32 -16.47
C VAL A 356 1.56 -15.62 -15.19
N ILE A 357 0.73 -14.70 -14.68
CA ILE A 357 1.08 -13.89 -13.52
C ILE A 357 -0.05 -13.97 -12.49
N GLU A 358 0.30 -14.44 -11.30
CA GLU A 358 -0.63 -14.61 -10.20
C GLU A 358 -0.69 -13.36 -9.33
N ALA A 359 -1.83 -12.65 -9.35
CA ALA A 359 -2.13 -11.45 -8.57
C ALA A 359 -3.33 -11.67 -7.63
N ILE A 360 -3.36 -12.85 -6.96
CA ILE A 360 -4.48 -13.35 -6.16
C ILE A 360 -4.33 -13.08 -4.64
N GLY A 361 -3.66 -12.00 -4.30
CA GLY A 361 -3.44 -11.58 -2.93
C GLY A 361 -2.04 -11.92 -2.40
N GLN A 362 -1.80 -11.51 -1.16
CA GLN A 362 -0.49 -11.51 -0.53
C GLN A 362 -0.57 -11.99 0.91
N PHE A 363 0.59 -12.27 1.52
CA PHE A 363 0.73 -12.62 2.93
C PHE A 363 2.08 -12.14 3.49
N SER A 364 2.18 -12.04 4.83
CA SER A 364 3.40 -11.62 5.53
C SER A 364 4.35 -12.81 5.73
N ASP A 365 5.65 -12.58 5.58
CA ASP A 365 6.67 -13.51 6.06
C ASP A 365 6.96 -13.22 7.55
N ASN A 366 6.38 -14.02 8.41
CA ASN A 366 6.53 -13.91 9.86
C ASN A 366 7.71 -14.72 10.41
N SER A 367 8.55 -15.29 9.57
CA SER A 367 9.72 -16.12 9.99
C SER A 367 10.72 -15.37 10.86
N LEU A 368 10.77 -14.04 10.75
CA LEU A 368 11.60 -13.15 11.56
C LEU A 368 11.31 -13.24 13.08
N LEU A 369 10.10 -13.62 13.48
CA LEU A 369 9.70 -13.77 14.87
C LEU A 369 10.40 -14.97 15.55
N GLY A 370 10.74 -15.98 14.76
CA GLY A 370 11.29 -17.24 15.25
C GLY A 370 10.26 -18.07 16.04
N LYS A 371 10.54 -19.37 16.22
CA LYS A 371 9.58 -20.34 16.76
C LYS A 371 9.03 -19.94 18.14
N VAL A 372 9.89 -19.57 19.08
CA VAL A 372 9.50 -19.29 20.46
C VAL A 372 8.53 -18.11 20.58
N LEU A 373 8.77 -17.03 19.82
CA LEU A 373 7.88 -15.87 19.86
C LEU A 373 6.59 -16.16 19.09
N THR A 374 6.66 -16.84 17.94
CA THR A 374 5.48 -17.25 17.18
C THR A 374 4.49 -18.09 18.00
N GLU A 375 4.99 -18.98 18.87
CA GLU A 375 4.16 -19.82 19.76
C GLU A 375 3.50 -19.03 20.90
N LYS A 376 4.06 -17.88 21.30
CA LYS A 376 3.51 -16.99 22.35
C LYS A 376 2.49 -16.01 21.83
N LEU A 377 2.55 -15.69 20.54
CA LEU A 377 1.68 -14.73 19.91
C LEU A 377 0.34 -15.36 19.52
N GLU A 378 -0.72 -14.58 19.60
CA GLU A 378 -2.03 -14.97 19.12
C GLU A 378 -2.20 -14.66 17.63
N TRP A 379 -2.92 -15.54 16.93
CA TRP A 379 -3.11 -15.46 15.48
C TRP A 379 -4.60 -15.54 15.12
N ASP A 380 -5.01 -14.76 14.11
CA ASP A 380 -6.32 -14.86 13.49
C ASP A 380 -6.15 -15.05 11.98
N ARG A 381 -6.62 -16.20 11.45
CA ARG A 381 -6.58 -16.54 10.01
C ARG A 381 -5.20 -16.34 9.36
N GLY A 382 -4.14 -16.66 10.11
CA GLY A 382 -2.75 -16.54 9.66
C GLY A 382 -2.16 -15.13 9.72
N ARG A 383 -2.89 -14.15 10.27
CA ARG A 383 -2.41 -12.81 10.60
C ARG A 383 -2.15 -12.69 12.09
N LEU A 384 -1.20 -11.85 12.46
CA LEU A 384 -0.93 -11.55 13.87
C LEU A 384 -2.14 -10.83 14.48
N LYS A 385 -2.65 -11.36 15.58
CA LYS A 385 -3.76 -10.76 16.31
C LYS A 385 -3.27 -9.63 17.20
N VAL A 386 -3.92 -8.50 17.11
CA VAL A 386 -3.68 -7.33 17.96
C VAL A 386 -4.99 -6.84 18.58
N ASP A 387 -4.87 -6.08 19.65
CA ASP A 387 -6.00 -5.35 20.22
C ASP A 387 -6.36 -4.12 19.34
N LYS A 388 -7.39 -3.38 19.76
CA LYS A 388 -7.82 -2.15 19.06
C LYS A 388 -6.74 -1.06 18.96
N ASN A 389 -5.67 -1.15 19.73
CA ASN A 389 -4.59 -0.19 19.81
C ASN A 389 -3.30 -0.68 19.12
N GLY A 390 -3.34 -1.86 18.48
CA GLY A 390 -2.20 -2.45 17.79
C GLY A 390 -1.26 -3.26 18.69
N CYS A 391 -1.57 -3.44 20.00
CA CYS A 391 -0.76 -4.24 20.92
C CYS A 391 -1.02 -5.73 20.68
N THR A 392 0.06 -6.54 20.67
CA THR A 392 -0.03 -8.01 20.59
C THR A 392 -0.24 -8.64 21.98
N SER A 393 -0.28 -9.97 22.06
CA SER A 393 -0.28 -10.69 23.35
C SER A 393 1.03 -10.51 24.15
N GLU A 394 2.11 -10.03 23.53
CA GLU A 394 3.38 -9.68 24.18
C GLU A 394 3.42 -8.15 24.40
N PRO A 395 3.42 -7.63 25.65
CA PRO A 395 3.17 -6.21 25.96
C PRO A 395 4.24 -5.24 25.47
N TRP A 396 5.40 -5.73 25.06
CA TRP A 396 6.51 -4.95 24.49
C TRP A 396 6.45 -4.87 22.95
N LEU A 397 5.51 -5.60 22.29
CA LEU A 397 5.43 -5.75 20.85
C LEU A 397 4.08 -5.29 20.33
N TRP A 398 4.11 -4.35 19.37
CA TRP A 398 2.96 -3.88 18.58
C TRP A 398 3.06 -4.36 17.15
N SER A 399 1.94 -4.33 16.45
CA SER A 399 1.95 -4.56 15.01
C SER A 399 0.94 -3.65 14.30
N ALA A 400 1.29 -3.18 13.09
CA ALA A 400 0.53 -2.20 12.33
C ALA A 400 0.62 -2.40 10.82
N GLY A 401 -0.36 -1.89 10.09
CA GLY A 401 -0.43 -1.94 8.63
C GLY A 401 -0.92 -3.30 8.11
N ASP A 402 -0.60 -3.60 6.85
CA ASP A 402 -1.19 -4.73 6.13
C ASP A 402 -0.89 -6.11 6.73
N CYS A 403 0.17 -6.25 7.52
CA CYS A 403 0.47 -7.51 8.22
C CYS A 403 -0.57 -7.85 9.32
N VAL A 404 -1.35 -6.87 9.75
CA VAL A 404 -2.43 -7.02 10.73
C VAL A 404 -3.78 -6.72 10.08
N ASN A 405 -3.86 -5.53 9.51
CA ASN A 405 -5.09 -4.97 8.98
C ASN A 405 -4.86 -4.45 7.56
N GLY A 406 -5.52 -4.08 6.76
CA GLY A 406 -5.30 -3.55 5.42
C GLY A 406 -6.51 -2.72 5.06
N PRO A 407 -6.72 -2.30 3.88
CA PRO A 407 -6.19 -2.82 2.62
C PRO A 407 -5.29 -1.84 1.83
N ASP A 408 -4.97 -0.65 2.33
CA ASP A 408 -4.32 0.40 1.54
C ASP A 408 -3.44 1.35 2.36
N VAL A 409 -2.76 2.26 1.67
CA VAL A 409 -1.80 3.21 2.25
C VAL A 409 -2.41 4.05 3.38
N ILE A 410 -3.64 4.55 3.22
CA ILE A 410 -4.24 5.44 4.23
C ILE A 410 -4.67 4.67 5.49
N HIS A 411 -5.05 3.39 5.39
CA HIS A 411 -5.26 2.54 6.55
C HIS A 411 -3.94 2.24 7.27
N ALA A 412 -2.87 2.00 6.52
CA ALA A 412 -1.53 1.81 7.09
C ALA A 412 -1.06 3.07 7.85
N VAL A 413 -1.32 4.27 7.32
CA VAL A 413 -1.07 5.54 8.02
C VAL A 413 -1.87 5.62 9.32
N ALA A 414 -3.16 5.33 9.28
CA ALA A 414 -4.04 5.32 10.46
C ALA A 414 -3.57 4.32 11.53
N ASP A 415 -3.14 3.14 11.11
CA ASP A 415 -2.58 2.11 12.00
C ASP A 415 -1.27 2.56 12.64
N GLY A 416 -0.41 3.26 11.88
CA GLY A 416 0.82 3.86 12.38
C GLY A 416 0.54 4.85 13.50
N HIS A 417 -0.37 5.79 13.31
CA HIS A 417 -0.80 6.76 14.34
C HIS A 417 -1.36 6.06 15.59
N ARG A 418 -2.24 5.10 15.39
CA ARG A 418 -2.85 4.34 16.49
C ARG A 418 -1.80 3.62 17.33
N SER A 419 -0.88 2.92 16.68
CA SER A 419 0.19 2.18 17.36
C SER A 419 1.17 3.12 18.06
N ALA A 420 1.55 4.25 17.45
CA ALA A 420 2.40 5.25 18.08
C ALA A 420 1.78 5.82 19.37
N ASN A 421 0.50 6.17 19.32
CA ASN A 421 -0.23 6.64 20.51
C ASN A 421 -0.30 5.57 21.61
N SER A 422 -0.52 4.32 21.25
CA SER A 422 -0.55 3.20 22.20
C SER A 422 0.81 2.97 22.86
N ILE A 423 1.89 2.97 22.07
CA ILE A 423 3.28 2.87 22.57
C ILE A 423 3.58 4.03 23.53
N GLN A 424 3.21 5.27 23.17
CA GLN A 424 3.38 6.43 24.05
C GLN A 424 2.69 6.23 25.39
N GLN A 425 1.45 5.77 25.41
CA GLN A 425 0.71 5.52 26.66
C GLN A 425 1.37 4.45 27.52
N TYR A 426 1.85 3.37 26.90
CA TYR A 426 2.59 2.30 27.57
C TYR A 426 3.86 2.84 28.24
N LEU A 427 4.67 3.60 27.52
CA LEU A 427 5.95 4.16 28.03
C LEU A 427 5.74 5.17 29.16
N LEU A 428 4.66 5.96 29.11
CA LEU A 428 4.29 6.89 30.18
C LEU A 428 3.81 6.16 31.46
N ALA A 429 3.13 5.03 31.31
CA ALA A 429 2.68 4.21 32.43
C ALA A 429 3.86 3.58 33.18
N GLU A 430 4.86 3.05 32.45
CA GLU A 430 6.08 2.52 33.07
C GLU A 430 6.88 3.56 33.84
N THR A 431 6.93 4.79 33.35
CA THR A 431 7.67 5.89 34.02
C THR A 431 7.03 6.31 35.34
N LYS A 432 5.74 6.03 35.56
CA LYS A 432 5.04 6.33 36.83
C LYS A 432 5.20 5.25 37.91
N GLN A 433 5.73 4.08 37.54
CA GLN A 433 5.94 2.96 38.47
C GLN A 433 7.36 2.91 39.06
N VAL A 434 8.24 3.80 38.62
CA VAL A 434 9.61 4.02 39.11
C VAL A 434 9.65 5.30 39.93
#